data_65f7f86f38f9457d1632ce18952d5139
#
_entry.id   65f7f86f38f9457d1632ce18952d5139
#
_cell.length_a   1.000
_cell.length_b   1.000
_cell.length_c   1.000
_cell.angle_alpha   90.00
_cell.angle_beta   90.00
_cell.angle_gamma   90.00
#
_symmetry.space_group_name_H-M   'P 1'
#
loop_
_entity.id
_entity.type
_entity.pdbx_description
1 polymer ?
#
loop_
_entity_poly.entity_id
_entity_poly.type
_entity_poly.pdbx_seq_one_letter_code
_entity_poly.pdbx_strand_id
1 'polypeptide(L)'
;MKAHAIRFSQTGGPEVLSYDVVEVGDPGEGQVLLRQTAIGVNYIDTYHRSGLYPMPLPSHLGQEGCGVVEKLGKGVKGFKAGDRVAYASAPIGSYATWRLMPAARVIKVPKEIDDRTAAKMMLQGMTAEYLLFRTFKVKKGDTILVHAAAGGMGLILGQWAKALGATVIGTASSDEKAALAKKHGYKHVIVYSREDFVARVKEITKGKGVPVVYDGVGKDTWPKSLDCLATRGMMVSFGNASGPLPPIDSRDLNLRGSLFFTRPTMGHYTATRPDLELSAGRVISAIKSGKLKIRINQTYPLREAAQAHRDLQERKTTGSILLLP
;
A
#
# COMPACT_ATOMS: atom_id res chain seq x y z
N MET A 1 -27.01 7.17 -13.62
CA MET A 1 -26.44 6.49 -14.81
C MET A 1 -26.04 5.07 -14.43
N LYS A 2 -26.11 4.11 -15.36
CA LYS A 2 -25.64 2.74 -15.11
C LYS A 2 -24.11 2.66 -15.17
N ALA A 3 -23.54 1.93 -14.23
CA ALA A 3 -22.12 1.63 -14.13
C ALA A 3 -21.92 0.15 -13.78
N HIS A 4 -20.71 -0.36 -13.92
CA HIS A 4 -20.36 -1.69 -13.44
C HIS A 4 -19.47 -1.56 -12.20
N ALA A 5 -19.67 -2.44 -11.22
CA ALA A 5 -18.88 -2.49 -10.00
C ALA A 5 -18.73 -3.91 -9.47
N ILE A 6 -17.64 -4.15 -8.77
CA ILE A 6 -17.45 -5.35 -7.95
C ILE A 6 -18.15 -5.15 -6.62
N ARG A 7 -19.00 -6.12 -6.25
CA ARG A 7 -19.74 -6.16 -5.00
C ARG A 7 -19.58 -7.50 -4.31
N PHE A 8 -19.95 -7.56 -3.05
CA PHE A 8 -20.08 -8.81 -2.29
C PHE A 8 -21.11 -8.64 -1.19
N SER A 9 -21.87 -9.71 -0.92
CA SER A 9 -22.96 -9.75 0.06
C SER A 9 -22.62 -10.56 1.31
N GLN A 10 -21.51 -11.30 1.27
CA GLN A 10 -20.98 -12.07 2.38
C GLN A 10 -19.47 -12.06 2.34
N THR A 11 -18.81 -12.23 3.48
CA THR A 11 -17.37 -12.38 3.55
C THR A 11 -16.94 -13.77 3.09
N GLY A 12 -15.74 -13.90 2.52
CA GLY A 12 -15.26 -15.20 2.04
C GLY A 12 -14.01 -15.11 1.18
N GLY A 13 -13.79 -16.15 0.38
CA GLY A 13 -12.76 -16.21 -0.65
C GLY A 13 -13.09 -15.32 -1.86
N PRO A 14 -12.22 -15.31 -2.89
CA PRO A 14 -12.43 -14.48 -4.09
C PRO A 14 -13.75 -14.76 -4.83
N GLU A 15 -14.33 -15.93 -4.65
CA GLU A 15 -15.60 -16.38 -5.26
C GLU A 15 -16.82 -15.57 -4.81
N VAL A 16 -16.74 -14.84 -3.68
CA VAL A 16 -17.85 -14.01 -3.20
C VAL A 16 -18.00 -12.69 -3.98
N LEU A 17 -17.03 -12.37 -4.85
CA LEU A 17 -17.03 -11.15 -5.65
C LEU A 17 -17.94 -11.32 -6.88
N SER A 18 -18.91 -10.42 -7.03
CA SER A 18 -19.79 -10.32 -8.19
C SER A 18 -19.48 -9.06 -9.00
N TYR A 19 -19.69 -9.15 -10.33
CA TYR A 19 -19.56 -8.00 -11.23
C TYR A 19 -20.97 -7.56 -11.65
N ASP A 20 -21.44 -6.50 -11.00
CA ASP A 20 -22.83 -6.08 -11.06
C ASP A 20 -23.01 -4.75 -11.78
N VAL A 21 -24.20 -4.55 -12.37
CA VAL A 21 -24.66 -3.24 -12.80
C VAL A 21 -25.21 -2.49 -11.59
N VAL A 22 -24.73 -1.28 -11.39
CA VAL A 22 -25.12 -0.39 -10.28
C VAL A 22 -25.58 0.96 -10.81
N GLU A 23 -26.48 1.63 -10.11
CA GLU A 23 -26.86 3.00 -10.41
C GLU A 23 -25.93 3.98 -9.69
N VAL A 24 -25.35 4.90 -10.44
CA VAL A 24 -24.57 6.02 -9.91
C VAL A 24 -25.35 7.29 -10.14
N GLY A 25 -25.66 7.99 -9.05
CA GLY A 25 -26.38 9.28 -9.07
C GLY A 25 -25.50 10.44 -9.55
N ASP A 26 -26.09 11.63 -9.60
CA ASP A 26 -25.35 12.87 -9.78
C ASP A 26 -24.56 13.24 -8.50
N PRO A 27 -23.43 13.97 -8.64
CA PRO A 27 -22.63 14.35 -7.48
C PRO A 27 -23.39 15.34 -6.58
N GLY A 28 -23.48 15.00 -5.30
CA GLY A 28 -24.01 15.87 -4.25
C GLY A 28 -23.03 16.99 -3.90
N GLU A 29 -23.38 17.77 -2.86
CA GLU A 29 -22.53 18.87 -2.39
C GLU A 29 -21.15 18.36 -1.98
N GLY A 30 -20.08 19.04 -2.46
CA GLY A 30 -18.69 18.68 -2.19
C GLY A 30 -18.21 17.40 -2.88
N GLN A 31 -18.99 16.77 -3.75
CA GLN A 31 -18.62 15.55 -4.47
C GLN A 31 -18.25 15.80 -5.93
N VAL A 32 -17.48 14.90 -6.49
CA VAL A 32 -17.20 14.79 -7.93
C VAL A 32 -17.64 13.42 -8.43
N LEU A 33 -18.15 13.37 -9.67
CA LEU A 33 -18.37 12.14 -10.39
C LEU A 33 -17.11 11.81 -11.21
N LEU A 34 -16.56 10.64 -10.98
CA LEU A 34 -15.35 10.16 -11.65
C LEU A 34 -15.68 9.03 -12.62
N ARG A 35 -15.19 9.16 -13.86
CA ARG A 35 -15.01 8.03 -14.78
C ARG A 35 -13.62 7.47 -14.53
N GLN A 36 -13.54 6.23 -14.06
CA GLN A 36 -12.26 5.64 -13.73
C GLN A 36 -11.52 5.16 -14.97
N THR A 37 -10.19 5.32 -14.96
CA THR A 37 -9.30 4.92 -16.05
C THR A 37 -8.39 3.75 -15.64
N ALA A 38 -8.08 3.64 -14.35
CA ALA A 38 -7.35 2.53 -13.78
C ALA A 38 -7.62 2.43 -12.27
N ILE A 39 -7.55 1.22 -11.73
CA ILE A 39 -7.91 0.90 -10.35
C ILE A 39 -6.77 0.08 -9.74
N GLY A 40 -6.26 0.48 -8.57
CA GLY A 40 -5.22 -0.24 -7.86
C GLY A 40 -5.80 -1.36 -6.99
N VAL A 41 -5.21 -2.57 -7.10
CA VAL A 41 -5.50 -3.69 -6.19
C VAL A 41 -4.49 -3.71 -5.05
N ASN A 42 -4.97 -3.86 -3.83
CA ASN A 42 -4.14 -3.86 -2.62
C ASN A 42 -4.51 -5.00 -1.67
N TYR A 43 -3.58 -5.44 -0.84
CA TYR A 43 -3.83 -6.51 0.13
C TYR A 43 -4.97 -6.18 1.10
N ILE A 44 -5.17 -4.91 1.45
CA ILE A 44 -6.26 -4.49 2.32
C ILE A 44 -7.64 -4.80 1.72
N ASP A 45 -7.76 -4.84 0.40
CA ASP A 45 -9.01 -5.20 -0.27
C ASP A 45 -9.37 -6.66 0.05
N THR A 46 -8.36 -7.56 0.17
CA THR A 46 -8.59 -8.93 0.59
C THR A 46 -9.03 -9.03 2.05
N TYR A 47 -8.56 -8.11 2.91
CA TYR A 47 -8.96 -8.09 4.33
C TYR A 47 -10.42 -7.67 4.50
N HIS A 48 -10.90 -6.70 3.71
CA HIS A 48 -12.31 -6.32 3.68
C HIS A 48 -13.18 -7.46 3.16
N ARG A 49 -12.79 -8.05 2.04
CA ARG A 49 -13.54 -9.16 1.44
C ARG A 49 -13.63 -10.38 2.39
N SER A 50 -12.54 -10.73 3.06
CA SER A 50 -12.49 -11.90 3.96
C SER A 50 -13.11 -11.66 5.34
N GLY A 51 -13.46 -10.41 5.68
CA GLY A 51 -13.99 -10.04 6.98
C GLY A 51 -12.93 -9.82 8.07
N LEU A 52 -11.63 -9.93 7.74
CA LEU A 52 -10.56 -9.57 8.70
C LEU A 52 -10.68 -8.09 9.14
N TYR A 53 -11.10 -7.22 8.23
CA TYR A 53 -11.50 -5.85 8.52
C TYR A 53 -13.00 -5.73 8.26
N PRO A 54 -13.83 -5.75 9.33
CA PRO A 54 -15.29 -5.74 9.20
C PRO A 54 -15.80 -4.50 8.46
N MET A 55 -16.82 -4.70 7.66
CA MET A 55 -17.56 -3.63 6.98
C MET A 55 -19.04 -4.01 6.81
N PRO A 56 -19.93 -3.03 6.65
CA PRO A 56 -21.34 -3.30 6.35
C PRO A 56 -21.49 -4.09 5.05
N LEU A 57 -22.45 -5.03 5.03
CA LEU A 57 -22.79 -5.84 3.85
C LEU A 57 -24.24 -5.58 3.46
N PRO A 58 -24.61 -5.61 2.16
CA PRO A 58 -23.73 -5.77 1.00
C PRO A 58 -22.83 -4.56 0.79
N SER A 59 -21.63 -4.78 0.22
CA SER A 59 -20.63 -3.72 0.07
C SER A 59 -19.95 -3.72 -1.30
N HIS A 60 -19.27 -2.61 -1.56
CA HIS A 60 -18.32 -2.45 -2.66
C HIS A 60 -16.89 -2.72 -2.17
N LEU A 61 -15.93 -2.77 -3.10
CA LEU A 61 -14.54 -3.07 -2.79
C LEU A 61 -13.58 -2.05 -3.41
N GLY A 62 -12.37 -2.00 -2.86
CA GLY A 62 -11.27 -1.19 -3.38
C GLY A 62 -11.16 0.21 -2.79
N GLN A 63 -9.94 0.70 -2.68
CA GLN A 63 -9.62 1.96 -2.02
C GLN A 63 -8.81 2.93 -2.88
N GLU A 64 -8.29 2.51 -4.02
CA GLU A 64 -7.34 3.29 -4.80
C GLU A 64 -7.70 3.29 -6.28
N GLY A 65 -7.54 4.42 -6.93
CA GLY A 65 -7.78 4.53 -8.37
C GLY A 65 -7.38 5.89 -8.95
N CYS A 66 -7.45 5.94 -10.27
CA CYS A 66 -7.30 7.14 -11.08
C CYS A 66 -8.49 7.26 -12.02
N GLY A 67 -8.91 8.49 -12.28
CA GLY A 67 -10.01 8.76 -13.20
C GLY A 67 -10.06 10.22 -13.64
N VAL A 68 -11.04 10.50 -14.47
CA VAL A 68 -11.35 11.83 -14.98
C VAL A 68 -12.59 12.36 -14.29
N VAL A 69 -12.55 13.59 -13.83
CA VAL A 69 -13.71 14.30 -13.30
C VAL A 69 -14.69 14.59 -14.43
N GLU A 70 -15.89 14.03 -14.37
CA GLU A 70 -16.92 14.25 -15.42
C GLU A 70 -17.95 15.30 -14.99
N LYS A 71 -18.35 15.28 -13.71
CA LYS A 71 -19.27 16.27 -13.13
C LYS A 71 -18.82 16.70 -11.75
N LEU A 72 -19.18 17.92 -11.38
CA LEU A 72 -18.92 18.48 -10.07
C LEU A 72 -20.25 18.78 -9.37
N GLY A 73 -20.33 18.43 -8.10
CA GLY A 73 -21.42 18.82 -7.22
C GLY A 73 -21.27 20.27 -6.74
N LYS A 74 -22.34 20.77 -6.10
CA LYS A 74 -22.36 22.13 -5.53
C LYS A 74 -21.20 22.31 -4.54
N GLY A 75 -20.61 23.50 -4.53
CA GLY A 75 -19.56 23.87 -3.57
C GLY A 75 -18.16 23.33 -3.88
N VAL A 76 -17.97 22.47 -4.88
CA VAL A 76 -16.65 21.98 -5.27
C VAL A 76 -15.82 23.12 -5.86
N LYS A 77 -14.65 23.35 -5.27
CA LYS A 77 -13.66 24.35 -5.73
C LYS A 77 -12.35 23.65 -6.10
N GLY A 78 -11.60 24.28 -7.01
CA GLY A 78 -10.26 23.82 -7.40
C GLY A 78 -10.25 22.67 -8.42
N PHE A 79 -11.42 22.18 -8.87
CA PHE A 79 -11.56 21.14 -9.90
C PHE A 79 -12.45 21.62 -11.04
N LYS A 80 -12.30 21.00 -12.22
CA LYS A 80 -13.17 21.17 -13.38
C LYS A 80 -13.37 19.83 -14.09
N ALA A 81 -14.41 19.72 -14.91
CA ALA A 81 -14.58 18.57 -15.80
C ALA A 81 -13.34 18.42 -16.70
N GLY A 82 -12.92 17.17 -16.91
CA GLY A 82 -11.69 16.81 -17.61
C GLY A 82 -10.43 16.77 -16.75
N ASP A 83 -10.47 17.23 -15.49
CA ASP A 83 -9.30 17.07 -14.59
C ASP A 83 -9.02 15.59 -14.30
N ARG A 84 -7.77 15.17 -14.48
CA ARG A 84 -7.30 13.85 -14.07
C ARG A 84 -7.00 13.87 -12.58
N VAL A 85 -7.54 12.89 -11.85
CA VAL A 85 -7.37 12.80 -10.39
C VAL A 85 -7.07 11.38 -9.97
N ALA A 86 -6.31 11.26 -8.88
CA ALA A 86 -6.07 10.00 -8.19
C ALA A 86 -6.44 10.13 -6.72
N TYR A 87 -6.71 9.00 -6.10
CA TYR A 87 -7.13 8.94 -4.70
C TYR A 87 -6.73 7.61 -4.07
N ALA A 88 -6.67 7.59 -2.75
CA ALA A 88 -6.60 6.39 -1.93
C ALA A 88 -7.39 6.57 -0.63
N SER A 89 -7.76 5.45 0.02
CA SER A 89 -8.54 5.43 1.26
C SER A 89 -10.05 5.59 1.06
N ALA A 90 -10.78 5.92 2.11
CA ALA A 90 -12.23 6.05 2.11
C ALA A 90 -12.71 7.23 1.22
N PRO A 91 -13.92 7.10 0.67
CA PRO A 91 -14.83 5.96 0.77
C PRO A 91 -14.37 4.76 -0.06
N ILE A 92 -14.65 3.53 0.43
CA ILE A 92 -14.39 2.28 -0.30
C ILE A 92 -15.30 2.18 -1.52
N GLY A 93 -14.87 1.46 -2.56
CA GLY A 93 -15.65 1.26 -3.79
C GLY A 93 -14.93 1.69 -5.07
N SER A 94 -13.59 1.61 -5.09
CA SER A 94 -12.83 1.91 -6.30
C SER A 94 -12.99 0.85 -7.40
N TYR A 95 -13.44 -0.37 -7.08
CA TYR A 95 -13.67 -1.40 -8.07
C TYR A 95 -14.99 -1.16 -8.85
N ALA A 96 -15.02 -0.05 -9.57
CA ALA A 96 -16.17 0.39 -10.37
C ALA A 96 -15.72 1.16 -11.61
N THR A 97 -16.54 1.19 -12.65
CA THR A 97 -16.27 2.01 -13.85
C THR A 97 -16.50 3.49 -13.59
N TRP A 98 -17.48 3.79 -12.73
CA TRP A 98 -17.86 5.16 -12.31
C TRP A 98 -18.11 5.20 -10.82
N ARG A 99 -17.78 6.32 -10.19
CA ARG A 99 -18.06 6.49 -8.77
C ARG A 99 -18.17 7.96 -8.37
N LEU A 100 -18.86 8.20 -7.27
CA LEU A 100 -18.83 9.48 -6.57
C LEU A 100 -17.69 9.51 -5.56
N MET A 101 -17.01 10.65 -5.48
CA MET A 101 -15.93 10.88 -4.50
C MET A 101 -16.07 12.26 -3.86
N PRO A 102 -15.79 12.39 -2.55
CA PRO A 102 -15.59 13.72 -1.96
C PRO A 102 -14.41 14.41 -2.65
N ALA A 103 -14.61 15.64 -3.13
CA ALA A 103 -13.57 16.45 -3.76
C ALA A 103 -12.36 16.67 -2.84
N ALA A 104 -12.62 16.73 -1.51
CA ALA A 104 -11.58 16.84 -0.49
C ALA A 104 -10.63 15.62 -0.41
N ARG A 105 -10.99 14.50 -1.03
CA ARG A 105 -10.20 13.25 -0.98
C ARG A 105 -9.48 12.90 -2.28
N VAL A 106 -9.62 13.70 -3.34
CA VAL A 106 -8.95 13.48 -4.62
C VAL A 106 -7.81 14.47 -4.83
N ILE A 107 -6.76 14.03 -5.51
CA ILE A 107 -5.56 14.81 -5.83
C ILE A 107 -5.44 14.90 -7.35
N LYS A 108 -5.17 16.10 -7.88
CA LYS A 108 -4.88 16.27 -9.31
C LYS A 108 -3.61 15.54 -9.70
N VAL A 109 -3.67 14.84 -10.84
CA VAL A 109 -2.54 14.10 -11.40
C VAL A 109 -1.82 15.00 -12.42
N PRO A 110 -0.51 15.26 -12.25
CA PRO A 110 0.30 15.96 -13.25
C PRO A 110 0.30 15.24 -14.61
N LYS A 111 0.45 15.99 -15.68
CA LYS A 111 0.43 15.47 -17.06
C LYS A 111 1.52 14.41 -17.32
N GLU A 112 2.65 14.54 -16.65
CA GLU A 112 3.82 13.67 -16.76
C GLU A 112 3.63 12.29 -16.13
N ILE A 113 2.57 12.09 -15.33
CA ILE A 113 2.24 10.81 -14.70
C ILE A 113 1.07 10.20 -15.46
N ASP A 114 1.26 8.99 -15.99
CA ASP A 114 0.22 8.24 -16.67
C ASP A 114 -0.83 7.70 -15.69
N ASP A 115 -2.01 7.31 -16.19
CA ASP A 115 -3.14 6.86 -15.38
C ASP A 115 -2.86 5.57 -14.60
N ARG A 116 -2.08 4.66 -15.18
CA ARG A 116 -1.72 3.40 -14.50
C ARG A 116 -0.83 3.67 -13.30
N THR A 117 0.20 4.49 -13.48
CA THR A 117 1.06 4.97 -12.39
C THR A 117 0.23 5.71 -11.33
N ALA A 118 -0.65 6.62 -11.77
CA ALA A 118 -1.51 7.42 -10.89
C ALA A 118 -2.46 6.55 -10.05
N ALA A 119 -3.05 5.51 -10.65
CA ALA A 119 -3.94 4.57 -9.97
C ALA A 119 -3.24 3.67 -8.94
N LYS A 120 -1.91 3.68 -8.90
CA LYS A 120 -1.14 2.78 -8.01
C LYS A 120 -0.13 3.50 -7.13
N MET A 121 0.04 4.79 -7.32
CA MET A 121 1.00 5.56 -6.53
C MET A 121 0.45 6.06 -5.19
N MET A 122 -0.88 6.17 -5.05
CA MET A 122 -1.46 6.90 -3.92
C MET A 122 -1.43 6.07 -2.64
N LEU A 123 -2.02 4.87 -2.63
CA LEU A 123 -2.09 4.07 -1.40
C LEU A 123 -0.71 3.63 -0.94
N GLN A 124 0.04 2.99 -1.83
CA GLN A 124 1.35 2.46 -1.48
C GLN A 124 2.41 3.58 -1.33
N GLY A 125 2.36 4.60 -2.18
CA GLY A 125 3.28 5.73 -2.10
C GLY A 125 3.09 6.55 -0.84
N MET A 126 1.86 6.94 -0.51
CA MET A 126 1.60 7.67 0.75
C MET A 126 1.87 6.81 1.98
N THR A 127 1.66 5.47 1.89
CA THR A 127 2.07 4.56 2.95
C THR A 127 3.59 4.60 3.15
N ALA A 128 4.37 4.48 2.09
CA ALA A 128 5.83 4.58 2.18
C ALA A 128 6.28 5.97 2.68
N GLU A 129 5.58 7.03 2.27
CA GLU A 129 5.86 8.39 2.74
C GLU A 129 5.75 8.47 4.25
N TYR A 130 4.60 8.13 4.84
CA TYR A 130 4.49 8.28 6.28
C TYR A 130 5.39 7.30 7.04
N LEU A 131 5.61 6.08 6.54
CA LEU A 131 6.51 5.11 7.16
C LEU A 131 7.94 5.66 7.27
N LEU A 132 8.48 6.21 6.17
CA LEU A 132 9.88 6.65 6.09
C LEU A 132 10.14 8.06 6.65
N PHE A 133 9.12 8.92 6.70
CA PHE A 133 9.30 10.33 7.08
C PHE A 133 8.63 10.73 8.39
N ARG A 134 7.57 10.02 8.81
CA ARG A 134 6.74 10.45 9.94
C ARG A 134 6.56 9.39 11.03
N THR A 135 6.55 8.09 10.70
CA THR A 135 6.50 7.00 11.70
C THR A 135 7.89 6.79 12.28
N PHE A 136 8.86 6.48 11.44
CA PHE A 136 10.28 6.47 11.78
C PHE A 136 11.01 7.33 10.75
N LYS A 137 11.62 8.42 11.19
CA LYS A 137 12.33 9.34 10.29
C LYS A 137 13.66 8.72 9.86
N VAL A 138 13.63 8.02 8.73
CA VAL A 138 14.83 7.41 8.13
C VAL A 138 15.83 8.49 7.71
N LYS A 139 17.09 8.31 8.10
CA LYS A 139 18.20 9.22 7.84
C LYS A 139 19.27 8.55 6.99
N LYS A 140 20.11 9.36 6.36
CA LYS A 140 21.33 8.90 5.71
C LYS A 140 22.19 8.12 6.69
N GLY A 141 22.63 6.92 6.31
CA GLY A 141 23.45 6.04 7.13
C GLY A 141 22.66 5.01 7.96
N ASP A 142 21.36 5.16 8.12
CA ASP A 142 20.55 4.13 8.78
C ASP A 142 20.61 2.82 8.01
N THR A 143 20.61 1.70 8.74
CA THR A 143 20.40 0.36 8.18
C THR A 143 19.02 -0.11 8.62
N ILE A 144 18.12 -0.37 7.69
CA ILE A 144 16.72 -0.73 7.99
C ILE A 144 16.37 -2.10 7.43
N LEU A 145 15.41 -2.79 8.04
CA LEU A 145 14.85 -4.04 7.56
C LEU A 145 13.43 -3.82 7.00
N VAL A 146 13.17 -4.36 5.81
CA VAL A 146 11.85 -4.36 5.17
C VAL A 146 11.49 -5.78 4.75
N HIS A 147 10.40 -6.32 5.28
CA HIS A 147 9.87 -7.61 4.86
C HIS A 147 9.14 -7.53 3.53
N ALA A 148 9.04 -8.67 2.82
CA ALA A 148 8.39 -8.78 1.50
C ALA A 148 8.95 -7.78 0.46
N ALA A 149 10.27 -7.72 0.33
CA ALA A 149 11.02 -6.73 -0.45
C ALA A 149 10.62 -6.63 -1.94
N ALA A 150 10.13 -7.70 -2.56
CA ALA A 150 9.71 -7.75 -3.96
C ALA A 150 8.21 -7.48 -4.18
N GLY A 151 7.43 -7.27 -3.11
CA GLY A 151 6.04 -6.84 -3.19
C GLY A 151 5.90 -5.36 -3.55
N GLY A 152 4.70 -4.91 -3.92
CA GLY A 152 4.45 -3.52 -4.31
C GLY A 152 4.98 -2.50 -3.31
N MET A 153 4.64 -2.64 -2.01
CA MET A 153 5.18 -1.79 -0.94
C MET A 153 6.69 -1.92 -0.79
N GLY A 154 7.21 -3.17 -0.83
CA GLY A 154 8.64 -3.43 -0.68
C GLY A 154 9.47 -2.72 -1.74
N LEU A 155 9.06 -2.77 -3.02
CA LEU A 155 9.77 -2.10 -4.10
C LEU A 155 9.78 -0.57 -3.93
N ILE A 156 8.72 0.01 -3.40
CA ILE A 156 8.64 1.46 -3.13
C ILE A 156 9.53 1.84 -1.94
N LEU A 157 9.42 1.11 -0.83
CA LEU A 157 10.23 1.36 0.37
C LEU A 157 11.73 1.25 0.07
N GLY A 158 12.14 0.22 -0.67
CA GLY A 158 13.55 0.02 -1.04
C GLY A 158 14.11 1.18 -1.86
N GLN A 159 13.40 1.60 -2.91
CA GLN A 159 13.81 2.72 -3.75
C GLN A 159 13.91 4.03 -2.95
N TRP A 160 12.88 4.32 -2.16
CA TRP A 160 12.81 5.60 -1.47
C TRP A 160 13.77 5.68 -0.29
N ALA A 161 13.90 4.60 0.51
CA ALA A 161 14.89 4.55 1.59
C ALA A 161 16.34 4.64 1.05
N LYS A 162 16.64 3.97 -0.07
CA LYS A 162 17.93 4.16 -0.76
C LYS A 162 18.15 5.62 -1.17
N ALA A 163 17.13 6.28 -1.71
CA ALA A 163 17.21 7.69 -2.10
C ALA A 163 17.42 8.64 -0.91
N LEU A 164 17.01 8.22 0.31
CA LEU A 164 17.30 8.90 1.57
C LEU A 164 18.72 8.61 2.10
N GLY A 165 19.47 7.72 1.44
CA GLY A 165 20.84 7.36 1.85
C GLY A 165 20.90 6.23 2.90
N ALA A 166 19.82 5.49 3.11
CA ALA A 166 19.80 4.33 3.99
C ALA A 166 20.36 3.07 3.30
N THR A 167 20.90 2.16 4.10
CA THR A 167 21.18 0.79 3.71
C THR A 167 19.93 -0.05 3.96
N VAL A 168 19.38 -0.65 2.91
CA VAL A 168 18.14 -1.42 3.03
C VAL A 168 18.43 -2.92 2.98
N ILE A 169 18.02 -3.62 4.03
CA ILE A 169 17.98 -5.08 4.10
C ILE A 169 16.55 -5.50 3.76
N GLY A 170 16.38 -6.49 2.90
CA GLY A 170 15.06 -7.01 2.54
C GLY A 170 14.94 -8.51 2.77
N THR A 171 13.72 -9.02 2.91
CA THR A 171 13.44 -10.45 2.86
C THR A 171 12.63 -10.81 1.63
N ALA A 172 12.92 -11.97 1.02
CA ALA A 172 12.22 -12.49 -0.15
C ALA A 172 12.07 -14.00 -0.06
N SER A 173 11.13 -14.58 -0.82
CA SER A 173 10.86 -16.03 -0.82
C SER A 173 11.69 -16.82 -1.84
N SER A 174 12.33 -16.15 -2.81
CA SER A 174 13.08 -16.79 -3.87
C SER A 174 14.23 -15.90 -4.38
N ASP A 175 15.17 -16.49 -5.09
CA ASP A 175 16.28 -15.77 -5.72
C ASP A 175 15.80 -14.77 -6.78
N GLU A 176 14.78 -15.12 -7.55
CA GLU A 176 14.18 -14.23 -8.52
C GLU A 176 13.64 -12.95 -7.86
N LYS A 177 12.88 -13.13 -6.77
CA LYS A 177 12.35 -12.00 -5.98
C LYS A 177 13.46 -11.21 -5.30
N ALA A 178 14.52 -11.87 -4.85
CA ALA A 178 15.71 -11.21 -4.30
C ALA A 178 16.44 -10.36 -5.36
N ALA A 179 16.62 -10.90 -6.57
CA ALA A 179 17.21 -10.16 -7.68
C ALA A 179 16.36 -8.91 -8.06
N LEU A 180 15.03 -9.05 -8.06
CA LEU A 180 14.11 -7.94 -8.27
C LEU A 180 14.27 -6.87 -7.20
N ALA A 181 14.29 -7.24 -5.92
CA ALA A 181 14.47 -6.32 -4.80
C ALA A 181 15.82 -5.57 -4.89
N LYS A 182 16.92 -6.27 -5.20
CA LYS A 182 18.25 -5.64 -5.39
C LYS A 182 18.23 -4.56 -6.46
N LYS A 183 17.53 -4.76 -7.59
CA LYS A 183 17.34 -3.74 -8.65
C LYS A 183 16.53 -2.52 -8.15
N HIS A 184 15.81 -2.65 -7.03
CA HIS A 184 14.94 -1.62 -6.47
C HIS A 184 15.43 -1.08 -5.12
N GLY A 185 16.75 -1.05 -4.91
CA GLY A 185 17.32 -0.28 -3.81
C GLY A 185 17.82 -1.09 -2.61
N TYR A 186 17.57 -2.39 -2.56
CA TYR A 186 18.05 -3.24 -1.48
C TYR A 186 19.53 -3.58 -1.66
N LYS A 187 20.34 -3.26 -0.66
CA LYS A 187 21.76 -3.63 -0.64
C LYS A 187 21.94 -5.12 -0.28
N HIS A 188 21.15 -5.59 0.66
CA HIS A 188 21.13 -6.97 1.10
C HIS A 188 19.72 -7.55 0.96
N VAL A 189 19.60 -8.77 0.46
CA VAL A 189 18.30 -9.48 0.41
C VAL A 189 18.52 -10.88 0.93
N ILE A 190 17.73 -11.26 1.92
CA ILE A 190 17.76 -12.54 2.61
C ILE A 190 16.64 -13.40 2.03
N VAL A 191 17.00 -14.58 1.53
CA VAL A 191 16.03 -15.56 1.00
C VAL A 191 15.61 -16.48 2.14
N TYR A 192 14.52 -16.12 2.81
CA TYR A 192 14.09 -16.74 4.07
C TYR A 192 13.65 -18.21 3.93
N SER A 193 13.50 -18.74 2.71
CA SER A 193 13.23 -20.17 2.49
C SER A 193 14.44 -21.06 2.79
N ARG A 194 15.66 -20.48 2.85
CA ARG A 194 16.91 -21.20 3.12
C ARG A 194 17.84 -20.51 4.13
N GLU A 195 17.52 -19.28 4.52
CA GLU A 195 18.33 -18.48 5.44
C GLU A 195 17.49 -18.04 6.65
N ASP A 196 18.07 -18.11 7.86
CA ASP A 196 17.47 -17.46 9.02
C ASP A 196 17.70 -15.95 8.94
N PHE A 197 16.62 -15.21 8.79
CA PHE A 197 16.73 -13.77 8.58
C PHE A 197 17.23 -13.02 9.82
N VAL A 198 17.02 -13.54 11.03
CA VAL A 198 17.52 -12.92 12.27
C VAL A 198 19.04 -13.03 12.31
N ALA A 199 19.58 -14.24 12.09
CA ALA A 199 21.01 -14.51 12.04
C ALA A 199 21.69 -13.62 10.97
N ARG A 200 21.09 -13.55 9.78
CA ARG A 200 21.62 -12.74 8.67
C ARG A 200 21.58 -11.23 8.95
N VAL A 201 20.50 -10.72 9.57
CA VAL A 201 20.45 -9.31 9.98
C VAL A 201 21.53 -9.01 11.02
N LYS A 202 21.73 -9.88 12.01
CA LYS A 202 22.79 -9.72 13.01
C LYS A 202 24.19 -9.74 12.37
N GLU A 203 24.44 -10.63 11.43
CA GLU A 203 25.70 -10.66 10.69
C GLU A 203 25.96 -9.35 9.93
N ILE A 204 24.96 -8.89 9.13
CA ILE A 204 25.06 -7.65 8.33
C ILE A 204 25.28 -6.42 9.23
N THR A 205 24.65 -6.40 10.40
CA THR A 205 24.73 -5.29 11.35
C THR A 205 25.83 -5.48 12.40
N LYS A 206 26.66 -6.51 12.31
CA LYS A 206 27.70 -6.84 13.27
C LYS A 206 27.16 -6.94 14.70
N GLY A 207 26.02 -7.61 14.86
CA GLY A 207 25.33 -7.83 16.14
C GLY A 207 24.51 -6.64 16.66
N LYS A 208 24.58 -5.45 16.05
CA LYS A 208 23.90 -4.25 16.55
C LYS A 208 22.39 -4.25 16.34
N GLY A 209 21.88 -4.99 15.36
CA GLY A 209 20.50 -4.93 14.92
C GLY A 209 20.19 -3.64 14.11
N VAL A 210 18.92 -3.47 13.74
CA VAL A 210 18.44 -2.33 12.95
C VAL A 210 17.60 -1.38 13.80
N PRO A 211 17.62 -0.05 13.58
CA PRO A 211 16.79 0.90 14.32
C PRO A 211 15.30 0.75 14.01
N VAL A 212 14.94 0.17 12.86
CA VAL A 212 13.54 -0.02 12.47
C VAL A 212 13.36 -1.26 11.61
N VAL A 213 12.26 -1.98 11.86
CA VAL A 213 11.74 -3.05 11.00
C VAL A 213 10.39 -2.62 10.45
N TYR A 214 10.24 -2.64 9.13
CA TYR A 214 8.97 -2.42 8.43
C TYR A 214 8.37 -3.76 8.02
N ASP A 215 7.26 -4.12 8.63
CA ASP A 215 6.62 -5.43 8.47
C ASP A 215 5.17 -5.30 7.98
N GLY A 216 4.94 -5.72 6.74
CA GLY A 216 3.62 -5.88 6.13
C GLY A 216 3.14 -7.34 6.10
N VAL A 217 3.96 -8.29 6.59
CA VAL A 217 3.69 -9.73 6.53
C VAL A 217 2.82 -10.17 7.69
N GLY A 218 3.22 -9.86 8.91
CA GLY A 218 2.45 -10.16 10.12
C GLY A 218 2.83 -11.50 10.77
N LYS A 219 1.89 -12.44 10.88
CA LYS A 219 2.03 -13.69 11.66
C LYS A 219 3.34 -14.45 11.39
N ASP A 220 3.72 -14.64 10.12
CA ASP A 220 4.88 -15.48 9.74
C ASP A 220 6.23 -14.86 10.12
N THR A 221 6.30 -13.55 10.32
CA THR A 221 7.53 -12.83 10.68
C THR A 221 7.60 -12.50 12.17
N TRP A 222 6.50 -12.58 12.86
CA TRP A 222 6.40 -12.36 14.30
C TRP A 222 6.71 -13.65 15.10
N PRO A 223 7.41 -13.62 16.24
CA PRO A 223 8.05 -12.43 16.87
C PRO A 223 9.50 -12.18 16.41
N LYS A 224 10.02 -13.00 15.49
CA LYS A 224 11.42 -12.94 15.02
C LYS A 224 11.85 -11.55 14.52
N SER A 225 10.90 -10.75 14.01
CA SER A 225 11.17 -9.37 13.60
C SER A 225 11.68 -8.51 14.76
N LEU A 226 11.27 -8.77 16.00
CA LEU A 226 11.76 -8.07 17.18
C LEU A 226 13.22 -8.37 17.47
N ASP A 227 13.66 -9.62 17.19
CA ASP A 227 15.05 -10.06 17.41
C ASP A 227 16.05 -9.41 16.43
N CYS A 228 15.53 -8.78 15.35
CA CYS A 228 16.33 -8.02 14.40
C CYS A 228 16.62 -6.58 14.86
N LEU A 229 15.89 -6.07 15.86
CA LEU A 229 15.98 -4.68 16.29
C LEU A 229 17.19 -4.43 17.18
N ALA A 230 17.73 -3.22 17.07
CA ALA A 230 18.66 -2.66 18.03
C ALA A 230 17.92 -2.26 19.33
N THR A 231 18.65 -2.07 20.43
CA THR A 231 18.11 -1.48 21.65
C THR A 231 17.35 -0.19 21.34
N ARG A 232 16.13 -0.06 21.84
CA ARG A 232 15.17 1.03 21.56
C ARG A 232 14.80 1.16 20.09
N GLY A 233 14.95 0.07 19.31
CA GLY A 233 14.48 0.02 17.93
C GLY A 233 12.96 -0.03 17.82
N MET A 234 12.45 0.28 16.65
CA MET A 234 11.02 0.38 16.39
C MET A 234 10.53 -0.74 15.46
N MET A 235 9.56 -1.51 15.94
CA MET A 235 8.77 -2.44 15.14
C MET A 235 7.58 -1.71 14.54
N VAL A 236 7.55 -1.59 13.22
CA VAL A 236 6.45 -0.96 12.48
C VAL A 236 5.66 -2.04 11.75
N SER A 237 4.57 -2.50 12.36
CA SER A 237 3.67 -3.49 11.77
C SER A 237 2.58 -2.78 10.97
N PHE A 238 2.64 -2.78 9.64
CA PHE A 238 1.68 -2.04 8.80
C PHE A 238 0.79 -2.93 7.90
N GLY A 239 0.93 -4.26 7.98
CA GLY A 239 0.14 -5.22 7.20
C GLY A 239 -0.06 -6.55 7.91
N ASN A 240 -0.92 -7.42 7.33
CA ASN A 240 -1.28 -8.74 7.83
C ASN A 240 -1.32 -9.76 6.68
N ALA A 241 -0.37 -9.72 5.74
CA ALA A 241 -0.42 -10.55 4.54
C ALA A 241 -0.39 -12.07 4.83
N SER A 242 0.19 -12.50 5.94
CA SER A 242 0.17 -13.89 6.43
C SER A 242 -0.81 -14.12 7.59
N GLY A 243 -1.58 -13.11 7.94
CA GLY A 243 -2.51 -13.13 9.07
C GLY A 243 -2.16 -12.12 10.15
N PRO A 244 -3.10 -11.87 11.08
CA PRO A 244 -2.90 -10.92 12.17
C PRO A 244 -1.83 -11.41 13.15
N LEU A 245 -1.22 -10.45 13.86
CA LEU A 245 -0.33 -10.76 14.97
C LEU A 245 -1.13 -11.35 16.14
N PRO A 246 -0.51 -12.25 16.93
CA PRO A 246 -1.07 -12.66 18.22
C PRO A 246 -1.07 -11.47 19.19
N PRO A 247 -1.72 -11.59 20.36
CA PRO A 247 -1.58 -10.63 21.43
C PRO A 247 -0.11 -10.39 21.77
N ILE A 248 0.26 -9.12 21.96
CA ILE A 248 1.64 -8.70 22.21
C ILE A 248 1.88 -8.65 23.72
N ASP A 249 2.82 -9.42 24.22
CA ASP A 249 3.30 -9.29 25.60
C ASP A 249 4.29 -8.13 25.68
N SER A 250 4.02 -7.16 26.53
CA SER A 250 4.91 -6.01 26.73
C SER A 250 6.30 -6.41 27.24
N ARG A 251 6.42 -7.56 27.94
CA ARG A 251 7.71 -8.13 28.36
C ARG A 251 8.61 -8.47 27.16
N ASP A 252 8.03 -8.89 26.04
CA ASP A 252 8.79 -9.16 24.81
C ASP A 252 9.54 -7.91 24.34
N LEU A 253 8.93 -6.75 24.45
CA LEU A 253 9.54 -5.47 24.06
C LEU A 253 10.66 -5.08 25.04
N ASN A 254 10.43 -5.28 26.35
CA ASN A 254 11.42 -4.98 27.37
C ASN A 254 12.67 -5.88 27.25
N LEU A 255 12.48 -7.20 27.22
CA LEU A 255 13.57 -8.19 27.21
C LEU A 255 14.47 -8.08 25.97
N ARG A 256 13.94 -7.55 24.85
CA ARG A 256 14.69 -7.34 23.62
C ARG A 256 15.30 -5.94 23.48
N GLY A 257 15.33 -5.16 24.55
CA GLY A 257 16.01 -3.88 24.59
C GLY A 257 15.11 -2.65 24.56
N SER A 258 13.97 -2.68 25.30
CA SER A 258 13.04 -1.55 25.43
C SER A 258 12.53 -1.06 24.07
N LEU A 259 12.02 -1.97 23.28
CA LEU A 259 11.59 -1.71 21.90
C LEU A 259 10.32 -0.85 21.85
N PHE A 260 10.17 -0.10 20.76
CA PHE A 260 8.92 0.55 20.39
C PHE A 260 8.13 -0.35 19.44
N PHE A 261 6.81 -0.36 19.60
CA PHE A 261 5.89 -1.01 18.65
C PHE A 261 4.82 -0.02 18.20
N THR A 262 4.55 0.00 16.90
CA THR A 262 3.45 0.80 16.35
C THR A 262 2.73 0.06 15.21
N ARG A 263 1.40 0.33 15.12
CA ARG A 263 0.53 -0.16 14.05
C ARG A 263 -0.10 1.03 13.32
N PRO A 264 0.65 1.68 12.41
CA PRO A 264 0.17 2.88 11.74
C PRO A 264 -0.88 2.56 10.68
N THR A 265 -1.74 3.53 10.38
CA THR A 265 -2.69 3.48 9.27
C THR A 265 -2.68 4.79 8.50
N MET A 266 -2.75 4.72 7.18
CA MET A 266 -2.75 5.89 6.30
C MET A 266 -3.85 6.90 6.65
N GLY A 267 -5.02 6.43 7.09
CA GLY A 267 -6.13 7.31 7.49
C GLY A 267 -5.74 8.35 8.53
N HIS A 268 -4.93 7.99 9.51
CA HIS A 268 -4.46 8.93 10.54
C HIS A 268 -3.42 9.92 10.02
N TYR A 269 -2.60 9.52 9.05
CA TYR A 269 -1.55 10.35 8.45
C TYR A 269 -2.03 11.25 7.32
N THR A 270 -3.25 11.03 6.83
CA THR A 270 -3.88 11.82 5.74
C THR A 270 -5.29 12.28 6.13
N ALA A 271 -5.54 12.46 7.43
CA ALA A 271 -6.86 12.80 7.95
C ALA A 271 -7.34 14.16 7.45
N THR A 272 -6.46 15.15 7.46
CA THR A 272 -6.75 16.50 6.99
C THR A 272 -6.37 16.68 5.51
N ARG A 273 -6.97 17.67 4.85
CA ARG A 273 -6.61 18.03 3.46
C ARG A 273 -5.12 18.42 3.33
N PRO A 274 -4.54 19.26 4.19
CA PRO A 274 -3.11 19.55 4.17
C PRO A 274 -2.21 18.33 4.30
N ASP A 275 -2.55 17.38 5.19
CA ASP A 275 -1.78 16.13 5.34
C ASP A 275 -1.84 15.26 4.09
N LEU A 276 -3.03 15.15 3.46
CA LEU A 276 -3.21 14.42 2.22
C LEU A 276 -2.37 15.06 1.09
N GLU A 277 -2.40 16.37 0.96
CA GLU A 277 -1.65 17.11 -0.05
C GLU A 277 -0.13 17.02 0.18
N LEU A 278 0.32 17.11 1.43
CA LEU A 278 1.73 16.91 1.78
C LEU A 278 2.21 15.53 1.36
N SER A 279 1.47 14.50 1.74
CA SER A 279 1.85 13.11 1.47
C SER A 279 1.83 12.82 -0.03
N ALA A 280 0.74 13.14 -0.71
CA ALA A 280 0.60 12.97 -2.16
C ALA A 280 1.64 13.80 -2.95
N GLY A 281 1.89 15.03 -2.52
CA GLY A 281 2.89 15.92 -3.13
C GLY A 281 4.31 15.35 -3.07
N ARG A 282 4.69 14.74 -1.94
CA ARG A 282 5.97 14.04 -1.81
C ARG A 282 6.09 12.84 -2.74
N VAL A 283 5.00 12.04 -2.85
CA VAL A 283 4.96 10.90 -3.78
C VAL A 283 5.12 11.37 -5.23
N ILE A 284 4.32 12.34 -5.64
CA ILE A 284 4.37 12.93 -6.99
C ILE A 284 5.78 13.47 -7.29
N SER A 285 6.37 14.21 -6.35
CA SER A 285 7.74 14.75 -6.49
C SER A 285 8.78 13.65 -6.62
N ALA A 286 8.67 12.57 -5.83
CA ALA A 286 9.58 11.43 -5.90
C ALA A 286 9.49 10.71 -7.26
N ILE A 287 8.29 10.58 -7.83
CA ILE A 287 8.07 9.98 -9.14
C ILE A 287 8.64 10.91 -10.24
N LYS A 288 8.30 12.20 -10.23
CA LYS A 288 8.79 13.18 -11.22
C LYS A 288 10.31 13.32 -11.24
N SER A 289 10.96 13.21 -10.07
CA SER A 289 12.43 13.25 -9.96
C SER A 289 13.11 11.91 -10.27
N GLY A 290 12.37 10.87 -10.62
CA GLY A 290 12.90 9.53 -10.91
C GLY A 290 13.40 8.75 -9.69
N LYS A 291 13.26 9.29 -8.47
CA LYS A 291 13.62 8.61 -7.22
C LYS A 291 12.71 7.42 -6.91
N LEU A 292 11.50 7.43 -7.44
CA LEU A 292 10.49 6.40 -7.27
C LEU A 292 9.87 6.02 -8.61
N LYS A 293 9.86 4.73 -8.93
CA LYS A 293 9.17 4.17 -10.09
C LYS A 293 8.14 3.15 -9.60
N ILE A 294 6.89 3.34 -9.97
CA ILE A 294 5.82 2.39 -9.68
C ILE A 294 5.88 1.27 -10.72
N ARG A 295 6.14 0.05 -10.25
CA ARG A 295 6.22 -1.11 -11.13
C ARG A 295 4.88 -1.84 -11.16
N ILE A 296 4.24 -1.83 -12.31
CA ILE A 296 2.98 -2.53 -12.58
C ILE A 296 3.33 -3.77 -13.40
N ASN A 297 3.13 -4.95 -12.81
CA ASN A 297 3.49 -6.20 -13.46
C ASN A 297 2.27 -6.96 -13.99
N GLN A 298 1.11 -6.82 -13.33
CA GLN A 298 -0.11 -7.51 -13.70
C GLN A 298 -1.25 -6.52 -13.92
N THR A 299 -2.08 -6.81 -14.91
CA THR A 299 -3.27 -6.02 -15.24
C THR A 299 -4.40 -7.00 -15.58
N TYR A 300 -5.58 -6.78 -15.00
CA TYR A 300 -6.77 -7.59 -15.23
C TYR A 300 -7.93 -6.69 -15.65
N PRO A 301 -8.88 -7.15 -16.49
CA PRO A 301 -10.16 -6.48 -16.63
C PRO A 301 -10.87 -6.38 -15.27
N LEU A 302 -11.66 -5.34 -15.02
CA LEU A 302 -12.38 -5.15 -13.76
C LEU A 302 -13.24 -6.39 -13.41
N ARG A 303 -13.90 -7.00 -14.38
CA ARG A 303 -14.71 -8.22 -14.19
C ARG A 303 -13.90 -9.42 -13.64
N GLU A 304 -12.58 -9.40 -13.78
CA GLU A 304 -11.69 -10.45 -13.32
C GLU A 304 -11.04 -10.14 -11.94
N ALA A 305 -11.63 -9.25 -11.16
CA ALA A 305 -11.13 -8.87 -9.83
C ALA A 305 -10.94 -10.09 -8.91
N ALA A 306 -11.81 -11.10 -9.01
CA ALA A 306 -11.67 -12.34 -8.25
C ALA A 306 -10.37 -13.10 -8.60
N GLN A 307 -9.97 -13.13 -9.87
CA GLN A 307 -8.71 -13.72 -10.30
C GLN A 307 -7.50 -12.91 -9.81
N ALA A 308 -7.57 -11.58 -9.90
CA ALA A 308 -6.51 -10.72 -9.38
C ALA A 308 -6.28 -10.94 -7.86
N HIS A 309 -7.36 -11.18 -7.09
CA HIS A 309 -7.27 -11.50 -5.67
C HIS A 309 -6.66 -12.89 -5.41
N ARG A 310 -7.02 -13.91 -6.21
CA ARG A 310 -6.39 -15.24 -6.11
C ARG A 310 -4.88 -15.17 -6.33
N ASP A 311 -4.47 -14.56 -7.43
CA ASP A 311 -3.05 -14.47 -7.79
C ASP A 311 -2.24 -13.67 -6.77
N LEU A 312 -2.84 -12.62 -6.18
CA LEU A 312 -2.22 -11.84 -5.11
C LEU A 312 -2.01 -12.70 -3.85
N GLN A 313 -3.03 -13.44 -3.41
CA GLN A 313 -2.96 -14.25 -2.18
C GLN A 313 -2.07 -15.49 -2.34
N GLU A 314 -2.03 -16.08 -3.53
CA GLU A 314 -1.15 -17.19 -3.88
C GLU A 314 0.32 -16.76 -4.11
N ARG A 315 0.62 -15.46 -3.93
CA ARG A 315 1.98 -14.89 -4.09
C ARG A 315 2.56 -15.07 -5.51
N LYS A 316 1.67 -15.23 -6.52
CA LYS A 316 2.03 -15.34 -7.94
C LYS A 316 2.41 -13.99 -8.55
N THR A 317 2.14 -12.90 -7.84
CA THR A 317 2.37 -11.54 -8.31
C THR A 317 3.64 -10.93 -7.74
N THR A 318 4.21 -9.98 -8.49
CA THR A 318 5.30 -9.09 -8.03
C THR A 318 4.95 -7.66 -8.40
N GLY A 319 5.50 -6.67 -7.66
CA GLY A 319 5.16 -5.27 -7.91
C GLY A 319 3.68 -4.97 -7.63
N SER A 320 3.07 -4.18 -8.50
CA SER A 320 1.70 -3.69 -8.35
C SER A 320 0.73 -4.32 -9.35
N ILE A 321 -0.53 -4.42 -8.96
CA ILE A 321 -1.63 -4.99 -9.74
C ILE A 321 -2.65 -3.90 -10.04
N LEU A 322 -3.20 -3.88 -11.26
CA LEU A 322 -4.27 -3.00 -11.70
C LEU A 322 -5.48 -3.79 -12.19
N LEU A 323 -6.66 -3.20 -11.98
CA LEU A 323 -7.87 -3.52 -12.73
C LEU A 323 -8.12 -2.38 -13.73
N LEU A 324 -8.53 -2.76 -14.94
CA LEU A 324 -8.98 -1.83 -15.98
C LEU A 324 -10.50 -1.90 -16.08
N PRO A 325 -11.18 -0.75 -15.94
CA PRO A 325 -12.64 -0.64 -16.04
C PRO A 325 -13.22 -1.14 -17.37
#